data_dd6bed8f8a399d678ac7f9381337f12b
#
_entry.id   dd6bed8f8a399d678ac7f9381337f12b
#
_cell.length_a   1.000
_cell.length_b   1.000
_cell.length_c   1.000
_cell.angle_alpha   90.00
_cell.angle_beta   90.00
_cell.angle_gamma   90.00
#
_symmetry.space_group_name_H-M   'P 1'
#
loop_
_entity.id
_entity.type
_entity.pdbx_description
1 polymer ?
#
loop_
_entity_poly.entity_id
_entity_poly.type
_entity_poly.pdbx_seq_one_letter_code
_entity_poly.pdbx_strand_id
1 'polypeptide(L)'
;MADIVNAINSYDTDYGRFPVSTNAQNAANANSGDFTYGATFNGGTVQNPATYTYQTNNAEVIAILMDVETYSSGVTTPDYKHVKNPRQTKYLNARPSNYNPTTGGTALPGVDINGVYRDPWGNPYVISMDLNYDEMCVDAFYGNDVISTGGLNGLVRAPNVTGPNNWAYRGKVMVWSAGPRGKIDPTDPATDWENKNHVLSWQ
;
A
#
# COMPACT_ATOMS: atom_id res chain seq x y z
N MET A 1 -6.54 -4.89 8.13
CA MET A 1 -5.49 -5.29 7.17
C MET A 1 -5.76 -6.65 6.54
N ALA A 2 -6.10 -7.68 7.30
CA ALA A 2 -6.43 -8.99 6.72
C ALA A 2 -7.49 -8.89 5.60
N ASP A 3 -8.52 -8.09 5.78
CA ASP A 3 -9.55 -7.89 4.75
C ASP A 3 -9.00 -7.29 3.45
N ILE A 4 -8.01 -6.38 3.55
CA ILE A 4 -7.36 -5.80 2.36
C ILE A 4 -6.55 -6.88 1.64
N VAL A 5 -5.72 -7.65 2.37
CA VAL A 5 -4.93 -8.76 1.80
C VAL A 5 -5.83 -9.79 1.14
N ASN A 6 -6.90 -10.20 1.82
CA ASN A 6 -7.86 -11.17 1.29
C ASN A 6 -8.58 -10.64 0.03
N ALA A 7 -8.96 -9.37 0.02
CA ALA A 7 -9.59 -8.73 -1.13
C ALA A 7 -8.65 -8.69 -2.35
N ILE A 8 -7.37 -8.34 -2.14
CA ILE A 8 -6.36 -8.33 -3.20
C ILE A 8 -6.12 -9.74 -3.75
N ASN A 9 -5.98 -10.75 -2.87
CA ASN A 9 -5.78 -12.14 -3.29
C ASN A 9 -7.01 -12.71 -4.03
N SER A 10 -8.22 -12.36 -3.60
CA SER A 10 -9.45 -12.76 -4.30
C SER A 10 -9.55 -12.12 -5.68
N TYR A 11 -9.20 -10.84 -5.78
CA TYR A 11 -9.14 -10.14 -7.07
C TYR A 11 -8.07 -10.77 -8.00
N ASP A 12 -6.86 -11.07 -7.48
CA ASP A 12 -5.81 -11.75 -8.25
C ASP A 12 -6.26 -13.14 -8.72
N THR A 13 -6.97 -13.89 -7.89
CA THR A 13 -7.55 -15.18 -8.26
C THR A 13 -8.55 -15.08 -9.41
N ASP A 14 -9.38 -14.05 -9.42
CA ASP A 14 -10.44 -13.86 -10.41
C ASP A 14 -9.95 -13.31 -11.74
N TYR A 15 -8.91 -12.48 -11.73
CA TYR A 15 -8.43 -11.74 -12.90
C TYR A 15 -7.01 -12.12 -13.36
N GLY A 16 -6.26 -12.90 -12.55
CA GLY A 16 -4.85 -13.22 -12.81
C GLY A 16 -3.94 -11.98 -12.82
N ARG A 17 -4.33 -10.94 -12.09
CA ARG A 17 -3.58 -9.68 -12.00
C ARG A 17 -3.95 -8.94 -10.72
N PHE A 18 -3.06 -8.06 -10.25
CA PHE A 18 -3.32 -7.20 -9.10
C PHE A 18 -4.25 -6.01 -9.41
N PRO A 19 -4.99 -5.49 -8.39
CA PRO A 19 -5.89 -4.34 -8.51
C PRO A 19 -5.11 -3.03 -8.55
N VAL A 20 -4.38 -2.79 -9.63
CA VAL A 20 -3.51 -1.61 -9.79
C VAL A 20 -3.89 -0.77 -10.99
N SER A 21 -3.62 0.54 -10.90
CA SER A 21 -3.75 1.42 -12.05
C SER A 21 -2.73 1.10 -13.14
N THR A 22 -3.01 1.54 -14.36
CA THR A 22 -2.06 1.39 -15.46
C THR A 22 -0.75 2.15 -15.21
N ASN A 23 -0.84 3.30 -14.52
CA ASN A 23 0.34 4.10 -14.18
C ASN A 23 1.24 3.40 -13.17
N ALA A 24 0.67 2.79 -12.12
CA ALA A 24 1.43 2.01 -11.14
C ALA A 24 2.09 0.79 -11.78
N GLN A 25 1.35 0.05 -12.62
CA GLN A 25 1.91 -1.10 -13.34
C GLN A 25 3.06 -0.69 -14.29
N ASN A 26 2.90 0.39 -15.03
CA ASN A 26 3.94 0.89 -15.94
C ASN A 26 5.19 1.34 -15.16
N ALA A 27 5.02 1.99 -14.01
CA ALA A 27 6.12 2.41 -13.16
C ALA A 27 6.89 1.20 -12.60
N ALA A 28 6.18 0.17 -12.13
CA ALA A 28 6.79 -1.09 -11.69
C ALA A 28 7.54 -1.79 -12.82
N ASN A 29 6.91 -1.96 -13.99
CA ASN A 29 7.53 -2.60 -15.15
C ASN A 29 8.80 -1.89 -15.60
N ALA A 30 8.82 -0.55 -15.60
CA ALA A 30 9.99 0.24 -15.99
C ALA A 30 11.18 0.07 -15.02
N ASN A 31 10.92 -0.38 -13.79
CA ASN A 31 11.93 -0.58 -12.75
C ASN A 31 12.16 -2.07 -12.41
N SER A 32 11.48 -2.99 -13.11
CA SER A 32 11.53 -4.45 -12.85
C SER A 32 11.30 -4.79 -11.39
N GLY A 33 10.35 -4.10 -10.76
CA GLY A 33 10.13 -4.19 -9.33
C GLY A 33 8.67 -4.15 -8.94
N ASP A 34 8.47 -4.06 -7.62
CA ASP A 34 7.19 -3.98 -6.97
C ASP A 34 6.67 -2.54 -6.91
N PHE A 35 5.45 -2.38 -6.44
CA PHE A 35 4.89 -1.05 -6.25
C PHE A 35 4.30 -0.88 -4.85
N THR A 36 4.70 0.21 -4.20
CA THR A 36 4.18 0.63 -2.90
C THR A 36 3.21 1.79 -3.06
N TYR A 37 1.97 1.59 -2.67
CA TYR A 37 0.98 2.64 -2.47
C TYR A 37 1.24 3.28 -1.11
N GLY A 38 1.96 4.38 -1.14
CA GLY A 38 2.56 5.00 0.03
C GLY A 38 1.70 6.05 0.70
N ALA A 39 2.30 6.74 1.66
CA ALA A 39 1.64 7.82 2.40
C ALA A 39 2.65 8.73 3.08
N THR A 40 2.18 9.91 3.49
CA THR A 40 2.94 10.81 4.37
C THR A 40 2.48 10.64 5.81
N PHE A 41 3.44 10.47 6.69
CA PHE A 41 3.28 10.33 8.13
C PHE A 41 4.06 11.43 8.87
N ASN A 42 3.86 11.52 10.17
CA ASN A 42 4.78 12.29 11.00
C ASN A 42 6.14 11.57 11.05
N GLY A 43 7.21 12.26 10.65
CA GLY A 43 8.56 11.71 10.54
C GLY A 43 9.00 11.44 9.11
N GLY A 44 8.10 11.32 8.12
CA GLY A 44 8.50 11.11 6.74
C GLY A 44 7.40 10.68 5.78
N THR A 45 7.81 10.41 4.55
CA THR A 45 6.92 9.93 3.49
C THR A 45 7.39 8.57 3.01
N VAL A 46 6.47 7.62 2.92
CA VAL A 46 6.68 6.32 2.27
C VAL A 46 6.31 6.46 0.79
N GLN A 47 7.28 6.23 -0.06
CA GLN A 47 7.12 6.30 -1.52
C GLN A 47 8.14 5.39 -2.20
N ASN A 48 7.82 4.94 -3.40
CA ASN A 48 8.75 4.17 -4.22
C ASN A 48 10.03 4.97 -4.49
N PRO A 49 11.16 4.31 -4.82
CA PRO A 49 12.40 4.99 -5.18
C PRO A 49 12.20 6.08 -6.24
N ALA A 50 13.08 7.08 -6.26
CA ALA A 50 12.99 8.22 -7.18
C ALA A 50 13.05 7.84 -8.68
N THR A 51 13.47 6.63 -9.00
CA THR A 51 13.43 6.07 -10.37
C THR A 51 12.01 5.78 -10.86
N TYR A 52 11.05 5.62 -9.94
CA TYR A 52 9.65 5.44 -10.30
C TYR A 52 9.02 6.77 -10.71
N THR A 53 8.48 6.82 -11.91
CA THR A 53 7.84 8.03 -12.46
C THR A 53 6.45 8.29 -11.90
N TYR A 54 5.91 7.37 -11.10
CA TYR A 54 4.59 7.44 -10.51
C TYR A 54 4.62 7.17 -9.02
N GLN A 55 3.92 8.00 -8.25
CA GLN A 55 3.76 7.88 -6.80
C GLN A 55 2.30 8.15 -6.46
N THR A 56 1.71 7.31 -5.62
CA THR A 56 0.32 7.46 -5.19
C THR A 56 0.05 6.76 -3.85
N ASN A 57 -1.09 7.03 -3.26
CA ASN A 57 -1.58 6.37 -2.05
C ASN A 57 -2.54 5.20 -2.37
N ASN A 58 -3.09 4.57 -1.35
CA ASN A 58 -3.92 3.38 -1.49
C ASN A 58 -5.30 3.61 -2.17
N ALA A 59 -5.71 4.85 -2.42
CA ALA A 59 -7.03 5.17 -2.96
C ALA A 59 -7.36 4.43 -4.27
N GLU A 60 -6.36 4.23 -5.14
CA GLU A 60 -6.56 3.52 -6.41
C GLU A 60 -6.91 2.05 -6.19
N VAL A 61 -6.17 1.35 -5.33
CA VAL A 61 -6.41 -0.05 -4.97
C VAL A 61 -7.78 -0.21 -4.33
N ILE A 62 -8.09 0.67 -3.38
CA ILE A 62 -9.37 0.65 -2.66
C ILE A 62 -10.54 0.89 -3.61
N ALA A 63 -10.43 1.84 -4.54
CA ALA A 63 -11.47 2.10 -5.53
C ALA A 63 -11.74 0.87 -6.41
N ILE A 64 -10.70 0.19 -6.91
CA ILE A 64 -10.83 -1.02 -7.73
C ILE A 64 -11.50 -2.15 -6.92
N LEU A 65 -11.04 -2.39 -5.68
CA LEU A 65 -11.55 -3.46 -4.83
C LEU A 65 -12.99 -3.22 -4.35
N MET A 66 -13.42 -1.97 -4.25
CA MET A 66 -14.77 -1.58 -3.85
C MET A 66 -15.72 -1.35 -5.02
N ASP A 67 -15.25 -1.46 -6.26
CA ASP A 67 -16.02 -1.16 -7.48
C ASP A 67 -16.56 0.28 -7.48
N VAL A 68 -15.67 1.25 -7.29
CA VAL A 68 -15.99 2.68 -7.22
C VAL A 68 -15.46 3.39 -8.46
N GLU A 69 -16.35 3.92 -9.28
CA GLU A 69 -15.99 4.62 -10.52
C GLU A 69 -15.56 6.08 -10.32
N THR A 70 -16.06 6.73 -9.26
CA THR A 70 -15.82 8.15 -8.99
C THR A 70 -15.64 8.37 -7.50
N TYR A 71 -14.59 9.05 -7.09
CA TYR A 71 -14.41 9.48 -5.70
C TYR A 71 -15.47 10.49 -5.27
N SER A 72 -15.68 10.64 -3.97
CA SER A 72 -16.61 11.64 -3.43
C SER A 72 -16.22 13.09 -3.79
N SER A 73 -14.97 13.30 -4.16
CA SER A 73 -14.46 14.57 -4.70
C SER A 73 -14.90 14.86 -6.15
N GLY A 74 -15.58 13.91 -6.84
CA GLY A 74 -16.00 14.02 -8.23
C GLY A 74 -14.93 13.61 -9.26
N VAL A 75 -13.74 13.22 -8.82
CA VAL A 75 -12.65 12.75 -9.71
C VAL A 75 -12.87 11.27 -10.05
N THR A 76 -12.67 10.89 -11.32
CA THR A 76 -12.77 9.51 -11.76
C THR A 76 -11.64 8.65 -11.18
N THR A 77 -11.96 7.41 -10.84
CA THR A 77 -11.00 6.43 -10.34
C THR A 77 -10.33 5.67 -11.49
N PRO A 78 -9.29 4.86 -11.22
CA PRO A 78 -8.75 3.93 -12.21
C PRO A 78 -9.74 2.86 -12.68
N ASP A 79 -10.84 2.68 -11.94
CA ASP A 79 -11.93 1.72 -12.27
C ASP A 79 -13.12 2.39 -12.98
N TYR A 80 -12.95 3.60 -13.47
CA TYR A 80 -14.01 4.27 -14.22
C TYR A 80 -14.49 3.40 -15.39
N LYS A 81 -15.81 3.22 -15.52
CA LYS A 81 -16.48 2.26 -16.44
C LYS A 81 -16.08 0.80 -16.18
N HIS A 82 -15.75 0.47 -14.93
CA HIS A 82 -15.39 -0.89 -14.48
C HIS A 82 -14.24 -1.53 -15.28
N VAL A 83 -13.31 -0.70 -15.83
CA VAL A 83 -12.23 -1.18 -16.72
C VAL A 83 -11.24 -2.10 -16.00
N LYS A 84 -11.10 -1.95 -14.69
CA LYS A 84 -10.25 -2.81 -13.87
C LYS A 84 -11.06 -3.96 -13.24
N ASN A 85 -12.33 -3.71 -12.91
CA ASN A 85 -13.23 -4.67 -12.28
C ASN A 85 -14.49 -4.94 -13.14
N PRO A 86 -14.36 -5.53 -14.35
CA PRO A 86 -15.48 -5.74 -15.28
C PRO A 86 -16.61 -6.63 -14.72
N ARG A 87 -16.34 -7.44 -13.68
CA ARG A 87 -17.38 -8.22 -13.00
C ARG A 87 -18.18 -7.41 -11.98
N GLN A 88 -17.78 -6.18 -11.71
CA GLN A 88 -18.42 -5.29 -10.74
C GLN A 88 -18.53 -5.95 -9.35
N THR A 89 -17.53 -6.73 -8.98
CA THR A 89 -17.49 -7.46 -7.72
C THR A 89 -16.88 -6.60 -6.62
N LYS A 90 -17.58 -6.46 -5.51
CA LYS A 90 -17.04 -5.79 -4.32
C LYS A 90 -16.19 -6.76 -3.50
N TYR A 91 -14.88 -6.77 -3.76
CA TYR A 91 -13.92 -7.59 -3.03
C TYR A 91 -13.66 -7.06 -1.62
N LEU A 92 -13.75 -5.74 -1.44
CA LEU A 92 -13.56 -5.06 -0.16
C LEU A 92 -14.83 -4.31 0.23
N ASN A 93 -15.30 -4.52 1.48
CA ASN A 93 -16.41 -3.78 2.05
C ASN A 93 -15.91 -2.88 3.18
N ALA A 94 -15.29 -1.76 2.82
CA ALA A 94 -14.81 -0.78 3.77
C ALA A 94 -15.84 0.32 4.02
N ARG A 95 -15.97 0.75 5.28
CA ARG A 95 -16.91 1.82 5.64
C ARG A 95 -16.39 3.17 5.16
N PRO A 96 -17.24 4.02 4.57
CA PRO A 96 -16.85 5.40 4.30
C PRO A 96 -16.66 6.18 5.60
N SER A 97 -15.72 7.11 5.59
CA SER A 97 -15.59 8.14 6.63
C SER A 97 -15.87 9.51 6.01
N ASN A 98 -16.40 10.44 6.83
CA ASN A 98 -16.61 11.82 6.37
C ASN A 98 -15.37 12.69 6.52
N TYR A 99 -14.20 12.08 6.74
CA TYR A 99 -12.96 12.82 6.87
C TYR A 99 -12.57 13.45 5.53
N ASN A 100 -12.31 14.75 5.58
CA ASN A 100 -11.81 15.52 4.45
C ASN A 100 -10.40 16.04 4.76
N PRO A 101 -9.34 15.45 4.19
CA PRO A 101 -7.96 15.87 4.47
C PRO A 101 -7.65 17.29 3.98
N THR A 102 -8.43 17.84 3.04
CA THR A 102 -8.23 19.20 2.54
C THR A 102 -8.68 20.28 3.54
N THR A 103 -9.77 20.01 4.27
CA THR A 103 -10.29 20.94 5.28
C THR A 103 -9.63 20.76 6.65
N GLY A 104 -8.84 19.71 6.80
CA GLY A 104 -8.17 19.36 8.06
C GLY A 104 -9.11 18.74 9.10
N GLY A 105 -8.66 18.72 10.34
CA GLY A 105 -9.34 18.08 11.44
C GLY A 105 -8.69 16.74 11.83
N THR A 106 -9.28 16.04 12.80
CA THR A 106 -8.80 14.71 13.21
C THR A 106 -9.14 13.69 12.15
N ALA A 107 -8.14 12.98 11.66
CA ALA A 107 -8.34 11.89 10.71
C ALA A 107 -9.18 10.76 11.35
N LEU A 108 -10.14 10.26 10.59
CA LEU A 108 -11.10 9.25 11.02
C LEU A 108 -10.82 7.92 10.31
N PRO A 109 -11.11 6.77 10.98
CA PRO A 109 -11.01 5.47 10.34
C PRO A 109 -12.03 5.29 9.23
N GLY A 110 -11.66 4.47 8.23
CA GLY A 110 -12.51 4.21 7.06
C GLY A 110 -11.97 4.86 5.79
N VAL A 111 -12.76 4.82 4.73
CA VAL A 111 -12.41 5.39 3.43
C VAL A 111 -12.80 6.86 3.41
N ASP A 112 -11.82 7.76 3.28
CA ASP A 112 -12.07 9.20 3.26
C ASP A 112 -12.64 9.68 1.91
N ILE A 113 -12.96 10.98 1.81
CA ILE A 113 -13.59 11.53 0.59
C ILE A 113 -12.73 11.43 -0.66
N ASN A 114 -11.42 11.25 -0.52
CA ASN A 114 -10.47 11.06 -1.61
C ASN A 114 -10.21 9.58 -1.91
N GLY A 115 -10.93 8.66 -1.24
CA GLY A 115 -10.79 7.23 -1.44
C GLY A 115 -9.66 6.57 -0.62
N VAL A 116 -8.94 7.33 0.21
CA VAL A 116 -7.86 6.77 1.02
C VAL A 116 -8.42 5.99 2.19
N TYR A 117 -8.07 4.71 2.29
CA TYR A 117 -8.47 3.86 3.41
C TYR A 117 -7.51 4.03 4.59
N ARG A 118 -8.11 4.34 5.74
CA ARG A 118 -7.40 4.67 6.98
C ARG A 118 -7.68 3.66 8.08
N ASP A 119 -6.67 3.44 8.89
CA ASP A 119 -6.69 2.57 10.05
C ASP A 119 -7.56 3.12 11.21
N PRO A 120 -7.72 2.39 12.32
CA PRO A 120 -8.49 2.86 13.48
C PRO A 120 -8.00 4.17 14.10
N TRP A 121 -6.77 4.56 13.89
CA TRP A 121 -6.18 5.80 14.39
C TRP A 121 -6.20 6.94 13.35
N GLY A 122 -6.72 6.68 12.15
CA GLY A 122 -6.82 7.65 11.07
C GLY A 122 -5.62 7.69 10.11
N ASN A 123 -4.60 6.84 10.30
CA ASN A 123 -3.46 6.79 9.40
C ASN A 123 -3.79 6.04 8.11
N PRO A 124 -3.30 6.47 6.95
CA PRO A 124 -3.48 5.70 5.73
C PRO A 124 -2.76 4.35 5.82
N TYR A 125 -3.40 3.29 5.31
CA TYR A 125 -2.70 2.03 5.09
C TYR A 125 -1.67 2.18 3.97
N VAL A 126 -0.50 1.58 4.15
CA VAL A 126 0.47 1.36 3.07
C VAL A 126 0.26 -0.04 2.50
N ILE A 127 0.24 -0.14 1.18
CA ILE A 127 -0.01 -1.40 0.47
C ILE A 127 1.07 -1.59 -0.58
N SER A 128 1.83 -2.67 -0.47
CA SER A 128 2.82 -3.07 -1.47
C SER A 128 2.41 -4.39 -2.11
N MET A 129 2.63 -4.49 -3.41
CA MET A 129 2.29 -5.67 -4.21
C MET A 129 3.45 -6.07 -5.10
N ASP A 130 3.66 -7.38 -5.20
CA ASP A 130 4.61 -8.06 -6.07
C ASP A 130 4.15 -7.93 -7.54
N LEU A 131 4.50 -6.83 -8.19
CA LEU A 131 4.08 -6.57 -9.57
C LEU A 131 5.04 -7.15 -10.62
N ASN A 132 6.17 -7.67 -10.22
CA ASN A 132 7.09 -8.42 -11.08
C ASN A 132 6.85 -9.96 -11.02
N TYR A 133 5.95 -10.41 -10.11
CA TYR A 133 5.50 -11.81 -9.98
C TYR A 133 6.61 -12.80 -9.65
N ASP A 134 7.58 -12.40 -8.82
CA ASP A 134 8.68 -13.27 -8.37
C ASP A 134 8.44 -13.87 -6.97
N GLU A 135 7.25 -13.65 -6.40
CA GLU A 135 6.80 -14.09 -5.07
C GLU A 135 7.60 -13.47 -3.90
N MET A 136 8.21 -12.33 -4.16
CA MET A 136 9.05 -11.60 -3.22
C MET A 136 8.65 -10.12 -3.18
N CYS A 137 7.67 -9.77 -2.34
CA CYS A 137 7.20 -8.38 -2.24
C CYS A 137 8.18 -7.50 -1.47
N VAL A 138 8.70 -6.46 -2.12
CA VAL A 138 9.57 -5.43 -1.55
C VAL A 138 8.74 -4.17 -1.26
N ASP A 139 8.62 -3.82 0.01
CA ASP A 139 7.95 -2.59 0.43
C ASP A 139 8.93 -1.41 0.45
N ALA A 140 8.50 -0.22 0.03
CA ALA A 140 9.36 0.96 -0.07
C ALA A 140 9.97 1.42 1.28
N PHE A 141 9.31 1.12 2.41
CA PHE A 141 9.83 1.42 3.74
C PHE A 141 10.58 0.22 4.32
N TYR A 142 9.93 -0.95 4.36
CA TYR A 142 10.50 -2.16 4.95
C TYR A 142 11.57 -2.82 4.08
N GLY A 143 11.62 -2.51 2.78
CA GLY A 143 12.73 -2.92 1.92
C GLY A 143 14.07 -2.29 2.27
N ASN A 144 14.06 -1.18 3.02
CA ASN A 144 15.25 -0.43 3.39
C ASN A 144 16.11 -1.20 4.41
N ASP A 145 17.43 -1.19 4.19
CA ASP A 145 18.38 -1.90 5.03
C ASP A 145 18.44 -1.38 6.47
N VAL A 146 18.28 -0.07 6.66
CA VAL A 146 18.22 0.52 8.01
C VAL A 146 17.04 -0.02 8.80
N ILE A 147 15.88 -0.16 8.13
CA ILE A 147 14.62 -0.58 8.78
C ILE A 147 14.64 -2.08 9.10
N SER A 148 15.12 -2.91 8.17
CA SER A 148 14.92 -4.36 8.21
C SER A 148 16.23 -5.15 8.35
N THR A 149 17.30 -4.49 8.77
CA THR A 149 18.62 -5.15 8.92
C THR A 149 18.52 -6.43 9.76
N GLY A 150 19.19 -7.49 9.31
CA GLY A 150 19.13 -8.79 9.97
C GLY A 150 17.87 -9.60 9.73
N GLY A 151 16.98 -9.17 8.82
CA GLY A 151 15.72 -9.87 8.51
C GLY A 151 14.62 -9.63 9.56
N LEU A 152 14.58 -8.44 10.12
CA LEU A 152 13.50 -8.05 11.06
C LEU A 152 12.13 -8.32 10.44
N ASN A 153 11.16 -8.68 11.27
CA ASN A 153 9.79 -8.97 10.88
C ASN A 153 9.64 -10.15 9.88
N GLY A 154 10.62 -11.07 9.85
CA GLY A 154 10.59 -12.25 8.97
C GLY A 154 10.93 -11.96 7.51
N LEU A 155 11.48 -10.78 7.21
CA LEU A 155 11.91 -10.43 5.86
C LEU A 155 13.23 -11.14 5.49
N VAL A 156 13.41 -11.34 4.19
CA VAL A 156 14.59 -11.98 3.62
C VAL A 156 15.17 -11.11 2.51
N ARG A 157 16.40 -11.34 2.11
CA ARG A 157 16.96 -10.64 0.95
C ARG A 157 16.33 -11.13 -0.35
N ALA A 158 15.80 -10.20 -1.15
CA ALA A 158 15.32 -10.51 -2.50
C ALA A 158 16.51 -10.78 -3.42
N PRO A 159 16.61 -11.95 -4.05
CA PRO A 159 17.79 -12.32 -4.84
C PRO A 159 17.91 -11.50 -6.13
N ASN A 160 16.81 -11.00 -6.65
CA ASN A 160 16.74 -10.29 -7.93
C ASN A 160 16.86 -8.76 -7.81
N VAL A 161 16.90 -8.25 -6.57
CA VAL A 161 17.03 -6.81 -6.31
C VAL A 161 18.46 -6.51 -5.87
N THR A 162 19.18 -5.70 -6.64
CA THR A 162 20.55 -5.29 -6.33
C THR A 162 20.58 -4.12 -5.36
N GLY A 163 21.58 -4.11 -4.47
CA GLY A 163 21.80 -3.03 -3.51
C GLY A 163 21.40 -3.38 -2.08
N PRO A 164 21.59 -2.46 -1.13
CA PRO A 164 21.32 -2.70 0.28
C PRO A 164 19.83 -2.74 0.62
N ASN A 165 18.98 -2.04 -0.14
CA ASN A 165 17.56 -1.88 0.13
C ASN A 165 16.75 -2.93 -0.64
N ASN A 166 16.87 -4.20 -0.24
CA ASN A 166 16.28 -5.35 -0.91
C ASN A 166 15.66 -6.37 0.05
N TRP A 167 15.22 -5.94 1.22
CA TRP A 167 14.46 -6.79 2.11
C TRP A 167 13.04 -6.98 1.58
N ALA A 168 12.60 -8.23 1.50
CA ALA A 168 11.34 -8.64 0.93
C ALA A 168 10.58 -9.61 1.82
N TYR A 169 9.28 -9.58 1.74
CA TYR A 169 8.40 -10.61 2.25
C TYR A 169 8.23 -11.71 1.21
N ARG A 170 8.30 -12.98 1.64
CA ARG A 170 7.98 -14.14 0.78
C ARG A 170 6.47 -14.25 0.63
N GLY A 171 5.92 -13.54 -0.33
CA GLY A 171 4.49 -13.48 -0.63
C GLY A 171 4.17 -12.29 -1.51
N LYS A 172 2.93 -12.19 -1.90
CA LYS A 172 2.47 -11.29 -2.97
C LYS A 172 2.07 -9.90 -2.50
N VAL A 173 1.74 -9.73 -1.21
CA VAL A 173 1.12 -8.50 -0.71
C VAL A 173 1.62 -8.20 0.70
N MET A 174 2.02 -6.97 0.91
CA MET A 174 2.32 -6.40 2.23
C MET A 174 1.36 -5.25 2.51
N VAL A 175 0.67 -5.30 3.66
CA VAL A 175 -0.17 -4.19 4.14
C VAL A 175 0.25 -3.83 5.55
N TRP A 176 0.47 -2.54 5.79
CA TRP A 176 0.82 -2.09 7.13
C TRP A 176 0.25 -0.71 7.47
N SER A 177 0.32 -0.37 8.73
CA SER A 177 -0.13 0.89 9.30
C SER A 177 0.90 1.42 10.27
N ALA A 178 1.03 2.74 10.36
CA ALA A 178 1.90 3.40 11.33
C ALA A 178 1.37 3.28 12.78
N GLY A 179 0.23 2.60 13.00
CA GLY A 179 -0.32 2.30 14.31
C GLY A 179 -0.76 3.53 15.11
N PRO A 180 -0.89 3.39 16.43
CA PRO A 180 -1.47 4.44 17.27
C PRO A 180 -0.65 5.74 17.34
N ARG A 181 0.62 5.69 16.99
CA ARG A 181 1.47 6.88 16.98
C ARG A 181 1.42 7.66 15.67
N GLY A 182 1.04 7.03 14.56
CA GLY A 182 0.97 7.65 13.25
C GLY A 182 2.30 8.22 12.75
N LYS A 183 3.41 7.63 13.21
CA LYS A 183 4.77 8.11 12.93
C LYS A 183 5.60 7.03 12.29
N ILE A 184 6.57 7.46 11.48
CA ILE A 184 7.64 6.61 10.96
C ILE A 184 8.98 7.28 11.26
N ASP A 185 10.03 6.48 11.40
CA ASP A 185 11.41 6.95 11.42
C ASP A 185 12.22 6.17 10.37
N PRO A 186 12.59 6.80 9.25
CA PRO A 186 13.35 6.13 8.19
C PRO A 186 14.83 5.91 8.54
N THR A 187 15.28 6.41 9.69
CA THR A 187 16.68 6.31 10.14
C THR A 187 16.90 5.25 11.22
N ASP A 188 15.80 4.70 11.77
CA ASP A 188 15.84 3.73 12.85
C ASP A 188 15.26 2.36 12.43
N PRO A 189 15.76 1.25 13.03
CA PRO A 189 15.23 -0.08 12.76
C PRO A 189 13.76 -0.26 13.07
N ALA A 190 13.13 -1.27 12.46
CA ALA A 190 11.72 -1.62 12.70
C ALA A 190 11.40 -1.98 14.17
N THR A 191 12.40 -2.32 14.97
CA THR A 191 12.28 -2.63 16.40
C THR A 191 12.37 -1.41 17.30
N ASP A 192 12.71 -0.26 16.73
CA ASP A 192 12.95 0.94 17.51
C ASP A 192 11.69 1.76 17.77
N TRP A 193 11.83 2.76 18.59
CA TRP A 193 10.82 3.54 19.31
C TRP A 193 9.55 3.90 18.54
N GLU A 194 9.66 4.47 17.36
CA GLU A 194 8.48 4.83 16.56
C GLU A 194 8.01 3.63 15.72
N ASN A 195 8.95 2.97 15.05
CA ASN A 195 8.65 1.90 14.08
C ASN A 195 8.10 0.63 14.72
N LYS A 196 8.45 0.32 15.97
CA LYS A 196 7.92 -0.86 16.69
C LYS A 196 6.41 -0.83 16.96
N ASN A 197 5.76 0.32 16.78
CA ASN A 197 4.32 0.45 16.96
C ASN A 197 3.54 0.23 15.66
N HIS A 198 4.23 -0.02 14.55
CA HIS A 198 3.58 -0.36 13.30
C HIS A 198 2.83 -1.69 13.42
N VAL A 199 1.73 -1.80 12.71
CA VAL A 199 0.94 -3.02 12.63
C VAL A 199 1.12 -3.60 11.23
N LEU A 200 1.52 -4.88 11.16
CA LEU A 200 1.94 -5.55 9.92
C LEU A 200 0.98 -6.69 9.58
N SER A 201 0.68 -6.90 8.30
CA SER A 201 -0.23 -7.97 7.86
C SER A 201 0.45 -9.33 7.72
N TRP A 202 1.78 -9.36 7.72
CA TRP A 202 2.57 -10.57 7.48
C TRP A 202 3.27 -11.13 8.74
N GLN A 203 2.85 -10.68 9.92
CA GLN A 203 3.26 -11.18 11.24
C GLN A 203 2.12 -11.87 11.96
#